data_4f4e5e5d19aad3440f2778125ae502b7
#
_entry.id   4f4e5e5d19aad3440f2778125ae502b7
#
_cell.length_a   1.000
_cell.length_b   1.000
_cell.length_c   1.000
_cell.angle_alpha   90.00
_cell.angle_beta   90.00
_cell.angle_gamma   90.00
#
_symmetry.space_group_name_H-M   'P 1'
#
loop_
_entity.id
_entity.type
_entity.pdbx_description
1 polymer ?
#
loop_
_entity_poly.entity_id
_entity_poly.type
_entity_poly.pdbx_seq_one_letter_code
_entity_poly.pdbx_strand_id
1 'polypeptide(L)'
;MRVMAQMSMVMNLDKCIGCHTCSVTCKQAWTNRSGTEYIWFNNVETRPGQGYPRGYEDQEKWKGGWELTSSGRLTPKAGGRLKKLLQLFSNPRLPGIEDYYEPWTYEYDNLLNAPAQQENIPTAPPKSLITGERTQIQWSGNWDDDLGGTYLHKDKDPMLKGIEDKVQFEFDQTFMFYLPRICEHCLNPTCVASCPSGAIYKREEDGIVLVDQDGCRGWRMCITGCPYKKIYFNHQTGKAEIGRAHV
;
A
#
# COMPACT_ATOMS: atom_id res chain seq x y z
N MET A 1 24.11 2.23 -12.86
CA MET A 1 24.18 2.87 -11.51
C MET A 1 24.47 1.76 -10.51
N ARG A 2 25.48 1.93 -9.68
CA ARG A 2 25.86 0.96 -8.65
C ARG A 2 25.46 1.54 -7.29
N VAL A 3 24.39 1.00 -6.72
CA VAL A 3 23.91 1.39 -5.39
C VAL A 3 24.66 0.56 -4.36
N MET A 4 25.31 1.21 -3.40
CA MET A 4 26.10 0.55 -2.35
C MET A 4 25.21 0.02 -1.23
N ALA A 5 24.18 0.77 -0.88
CA ALA A 5 23.18 0.41 0.11
C ALA A 5 21.78 0.86 -0.35
N GLN A 6 20.76 0.26 0.18
CA GLN A 6 19.37 0.66 -0.04
C GLN A 6 18.72 0.88 1.32
N MET A 7 18.39 2.11 1.60
CA MET A 7 17.56 2.43 2.76
C MET A 7 16.15 1.87 2.54
N SER A 8 15.61 1.27 3.57
CA SER A 8 14.25 0.74 3.56
C SER A 8 13.54 1.05 4.86
N MET A 9 12.23 1.13 4.77
CA MET A 9 11.36 1.27 5.92
C MET A 9 10.42 0.07 5.95
N VAL A 10 10.37 -0.59 7.09
CA VAL A 10 9.45 -1.70 7.32
C VAL A 10 8.27 -1.19 8.15
N MET A 11 7.08 -1.40 7.64
CA MET A 11 5.84 -1.03 8.32
C MET A 11 5.06 -2.30 8.66
N ASN A 12 4.75 -2.48 9.94
CA ASN A 12 3.85 -3.55 10.35
C ASN A 12 2.41 -3.08 10.17
N LEU A 13 1.77 -3.56 9.10
CA LEU A 13 0.42 -3.14 8.74
C LEU A 13 -0.64 -3.70 9.70
N ASP A 14 -0.36 -4.83 10.36
CA ASP A 14 -1.26 -5.41 11.35
C ASP A 14 -1.43 -4.52 12.58
N LYS A 15 -0.43 -3.68 12.84
CA LYS A 15 -0.45 -2.73 13.98
C LYS A 15 -0.89 -1.32 13.58
N CYS A 16 -1.14 -1.07 12.32
CA CYS A 16 -1.58 0.24 11.87
C CYS A 16 -3.07 0.45 12.16
N ILE A 17 -3.38 1.41 13.02
CA ILE A 17 -4.75 1.77 13.39
C ILE A 17 -5.33 2.94 12.57
N GLY A 18 -4.60 3.41 11.56
CA GLY A 18 -5.06 4.52 10.74
C GLY A 18 -5.12 5.88 11.45
N CYS A 19 -4.37 6.10 12.53
CA CYS A 19 -4.44 7.33 13.31
C CYS A 19 -3.87 8.58 12.60
N HIS A 20 -3.26 8.43 11.43
CA HIS A 20 -2.67 9.50 10.61
C HIS A 20 -1.55 10.32 11.27
N THR A 21 -1.08 9.98 12.46
CA THR A 21 0.01 10.70 13.13
C THR A 21 1.24 10.81 12.23
N CYS A 22 1.61 9.72 11.56
CA CYS A 22 2.73 9.71 10.61
C CYS A 22 2.51 10.66 9.42
N SER A 23 1.28 10.81 8.94
CA SER A 23 0.96 11.73 7.85
C SER A 23 1.03 13.18 8.29
N VAL A 24 0.48 13.50 9.46
CA VAL A 24 0.48 14.86 10.01
C VAL A 24 1.90 15.30 10.35
N THR A 25 2.69 14.45 11.00
CA THR A 25 4.08 14.73 11.33
C THR A 25 4.92 14.97 10.07
N CYS A 26 4.75 14.12 9.07
CA CYS A 26 5.42 14.28 7.77
C CYS A 26 5.00 15.58 7.09
N LYS A 27 3.71 15.94 7.14
CA LYS A 27 3.18 17.20 6.61
C LYS A 27 3.83 18.40 7.26
N GLN A 28 3.90 18.42 8.57
CA GLN A 28 4.50 19.51 9.32
C GLN A 28 6.00 19.67 9.06
N ALA A 29 6.72 18.53 8.99
CA ALA A 29 8.17 18.56 8.79
C ALA A 29 8.57 19.00 7.37
N TRP A 30 7.82 18.60 6.35
CA TRP A 30 8.30 18.68 4.97
C TRP A 30 7.48 19.59 4.06
N THR A 31 6.17 19.64 4.23
CA THR A 31 5.27 20.28 3.28
C THR A 31 4.38 21.36 3.89
N ASN A 32 4.69 21.82 5.10
CA ASN A 32 4.06 22.98 5.72
C ASN A 32 4.78 24.29 5.30
N ARG A 33 4.78 24.53 3.98
CA ARG A 33 5.41 25.69 3.37
C ARG A 33 4.72 26.06 2.07
N SER A 34 4.96 27.28 1.64
CA SER A 34 4.32 27.88 0.48
C SER A 34 4.55 27.07 -0.81
N GLY A 35 3.50 26.85 -1.56
CA GLY A 35 3.50 26.08 -2.82
C GLY A 35 3.43 24.58 -2.64
N THR A 36 3.45 24.08 -1.41
CA THR A 36 3.39 22.67 -1.07
C THR A 36 2.22 22.31 -0.15
N GLU A 37 1.29 23.21 0.05
CA GLU A 37 0.17 23.07 0.98
C GLU A 37 -0.70 21.87 0.66
N TYR A 38 -0.89 21.55 -0.63
CA TYR A 38 -1.67 20.41 -1.09
C TYR A 38 -0.92 19.08 -1.02
N ILE A 39 0.40 19.11 -0.79
CA ILE A 39 1.26 17.92 -0.86
C ILE A 39 1.23 17.16 0.45
N TRP A 40 0.98 15.86 0.36
CA TRP A 40 1.10 14.90 1.43
C TRP A 40 2.07 13.79 1.00
N PHE A 41 3.31 13.86 1.44
CA PHE A 41 4.30 12.84 1.09
C PHE A 41 3.93 11.47 1.65
N ASN A 42 3.52 11.42 2.91
CA ASN A 42 2.94 10.23 3.50
C ASN A 42 1.42 10.37 3.55
N ASN A 43 0.74 9.32 3.15
CA ASN A 43 -0.70 9.22 3.19
C ASN A 43 -1.10 7.82 3.65
N VAL A 44 -2.02 7.72 4.59
CA VAL A 44 -2.56 6.44 5.05
C VAL A 44 -3.88 6.21 4.34
N GLU A 45 -3.94 5.15 3.55
CA GLU A 45 -5.13 4.77 2.78
C GLU A 45 -5.76 3.53 3.39
N THR A 46 -7.08 3.50 3.48
CA THR A 46 -7.82 2.29 3.74
C THR A 46 -7.89 1.47 2.46
N ARG A 47 -7.43 0.23 2.51
CA ARG A 47 -7.42 -0.68 1.37
C ARG A 47 -8.17 -1.95 1.69
N PRO A 48 -9.07 -2.38 0.83
CA PRO A 48 -9.58 -3.73 0.85
C PRO A 48 -8.51 -4.69 0.32
N GLY A 49 -8.47 -5.89 0.82
CA GLY A 49 -7.52 -6.90 0.40
C GLY A 49 -8.07 -8.31 0.47
N GLN A 50 -7.36 -9.21 -0.15
CA GLN A 50 -7.61 -10.65 -0.05
C GLN A 50 -6.97 -11.26 1.21
N GLY A 51 -6.24 -10.44 1.98
CA GLY A 51 -5.47 -10.91 3.12
C GLY A 51 -4.18 -11.63 2.71
N TYR A 52 -3.66 -12.39 3.65
CA TYR A 52 -2.53 -13.28 3.43
C TYR A 52 -3.02 -14.64 2.92
N PRO A 53 -2.18 -15.41 2.22
CA PRO A 53 -2.50 -16.81 1.94
C PRO A 53 -2.77 -17.56 3.24
N ARG A 54 -3.75 -18.45 3.25
CA ARG A 54 -4.02 -19.27 4.42
C ARG A 54 -2.78 -20.10 4.78
N GLY A 55 -2.38 -20.03 6.03
CA GLY A 55 -1.16 -20.70 6.49
C GLY A 55 0.12 -20.11 5.89
N TYR A 56 0.16 -18.79 5.65
CA TYR A 56 1.35 -18.09 5.13
C TYR A 56 2.60 -18.27 6.01
N GLU A 57 2.42 -18.58 7.28
CA GLU A 57 3.49 -18.87 8.23
C GLU A 57 4.12 -20.26 8.01
N ASP A 58 3.45 -21.14 7.28
CA ASP A 58 3.94 -22.49 6.99
C ASP A 58 5.08 -22.45 5.96
N GLN A 59 6.31 -22.37 6.47
CA GLN A 59 7.53 -22.35 5.66
C GLN A 59 7.78 -23.68 4.93
N GLU A 60 7.22 -24.78 5.41
CA GLU A 60 7.31 -26.08 4.73
C GLU A 60 6.43 -26.10 3.48
N LYS A 61 5.23 -25.55 3.56
CA LYS A 61 4.33 -25.41 2.42
C LYS A 61 4.90 -24.46 1.36
N TRP A 62 5.27 -23.26 1.77
CA TRP A 62 5.64 -22.19 0.84
C TRP A 62 7.08 -22.25 0.35
N LYS A 63 7.95 -23.00 1.05
CA LYS A 63 9.37 -23.17 0.68
C LYS A 63 10.13 -21.85 0.45
N GLY A 64 9.67 -20.79 1.08
CA GLY A 64 10.26 -19.47 0.98
C GLY A 64 11.43 -19.23 1.93
N GLY A 65 11.88 -17.98 1.99
CA GLY A 65 12.86 -17.52 2.95
C GLY A 65 14.31 -17.60 2.46
N TRP A 66 15.22 -17.65 3.42
CA TRP A 66 16.65 -17.58 3.22
C TRP A 66 17.33 -18.86 3.69
N GLU A 67 18.42 -19.17 3.08
CA GLU A 67 19.30 -20.27 3.49
C GLU A 67 20.74 -19.77 3.67
N LEU A 68 21.42 -20.36 4.63
CA LEU A 68 22.84 -20.11 4.85
C LEU A 68 23.64 -21.10 3.99
N THR A 69 24.45 -20.60 3.10
CA THR A 69 25.36 -21.43 2.30
C THR A 69 26.49 -21.98 3.15
N SER A 70 27.15 -23.04 2.68
CA SER A 70 28.35 -23.59 3.33
C SER A 70 29.47 -22.58 3.53
N SER A 71 29.47 -21.50 2.73
CA SER A 71 30.41 -20.37 2.85
C SER A 71 29.97 -19.29 3.86
N GLY A 72 28.89 -19.51 4.60
CA GLY A 72 28.38 -18.53 5.57
C GLY A 72 27.62 -17.35 4.97
N ARG A 73 27.27 -17.38 3.68
CA ARG A 73 26.46 -16.31 3.04
C ARG A 73 24.99 -16.66 3.09
N LEU A 74 24.18 -15.65 3.42
CA LEU A 74 22.74 -15.73 3.29
C LEU A 74 22.33 -15.60 1.81
N THR A 75 21.58 -16.57 1.31
CA THR A 75 21.01 -16.52 -0.04
C THR A 75 19.52 -16.84 0.00
N PRO A 76 18.72 -16.20 -0.87
CA PRO A 76 17.32 -16.58 -0.98
C PRO A 76 17.16 -17.98 -1.55
N LYS A 77 16.22 -18.75 -1.04
CA LYS A 77 15.90 -20.12 -1.50
C LYS A 77 15.37 -20.20 -2.95
N ALA A 78 15.47 -19.11 -3.70
CA ALA A 78 15.01 -19.02 -5.08
C ALA A 78 15.80 -19.86 -6.09
N GLY A 79 17.00 -20.35 -5.71
CA GLY A 79 17.87 -21.15 -6.58
C GLY A 79 18.65 -20.34 -7.61
N GLY A 80 19.37 -21.04 -8.51
CA GLY A 80 20.24 -20.45 -9.52
C GLY A 80 19.47 -19.77 -10.67
N ARG A 81 20.21 -19.14 -11.61
CA ARG A 81 19.64 -18.36 -12.73
C ARG A 81 18.64 -19.17 -13.59
N LEU A 82 18.98 -20.41 -13.94
CA LEU A 82 18.11 -21.26 -14.75
C LEU A 82 16.80 -21.60 -14.02
N LYS A 83 16.90 -21.91 -12.72
CA LYS A 83 15.71 -22.18 -11.90
C LYS A 83 14.81 -20.96 -11.79
N LYS A 84 15.39 -19.76 -11.61
CA LYS A 84 14.64 -18.51 -11.59
C LYS A 84 13.93 -18.25 -12.92
N LEU A 85 14.58 -18.54 -14.04
CA LEU A 85 13.97 -18.41 -15.37
C LEU A 85 12.78 -19.36 -15.53
N LEU A 86 12.93 -20.61 -15.12
CA LEU A 86 11.83 -21.59 -15.16
C LEU A 86 10.66 -21.19 -14.25
N GLN A 87 10.96 -20.59 -13.10
CA GLN A 87 9.94 -20.11 -12.17
C GLN A 87 9.09 -18.92 -12.70
N LEU A 88 9.55 -18.22 -13.73
CA LEU A 88 8.72 -17.21 -14.41
C LEU A 88 7.53 -17.84 -15.14
N PHE A 89 7.68 -19.08 -15.61
CA PHE A 89 6.65 -19.77 -16.38
C PHE A 89 5.83 -20.73 -15.53
N SER A 90 6.41 -21.26 -14.47
CA SER A 90 5.74 -22.17 -13.54
C SER A 90 6.39 -22.11 -12.17
N ASN A 91 5.66 -21.61 -11.19
CA ASN A 91 6.11 -21.60 -9.81
C ASN A 91 5.05 -22.22 -8.88
N PRO A 92 5.12 -23.52 -8.64
CA PRO A 92 4.15 -24.25 -7.81
C PRO A 92 4.23 -23.87 -6.32
N ARG A 93 5.17 -23.01 -5.94
CA ARG A 93 5.34 -22.51 -4.57
C ARG A 93 4.67 -21.16 -4.31
N LEU A 94 4.21 -20.50 -5.37
CA LEU A 94 3.41 -19.30 -5.21
C LEU A 94 1.99 -19.70 -4.79
N PRO A 95 1.38 -18.93 -3.87
CA PRO A 95 -0.01 -19.17 -3.52
C PRO A 95 -0.90 -18.99 -4.75
N GLY A 96 -1.79 -19.95 -4.96
CA GLY A 96 -2.86 -19.86 -5.93
C GLY A 96 -4.06 -19.12 -5.35
N ILE A 97 -5.08 -18.88 -6.17
CA ILE A 97 -6.31 -18.22 -5.72
C ILE A 97 -7.02 -19.01 -4.63
N GLU A 98 -6.88 -20.33 -4.65
CA GLU A 98 -7.43 -21.25 -3.66
C GLU A 98 -6.78 -21.14 -2.27
N ASP A 99 -5.58 -20.59 -2.22
CA ASP A 99 -4.87 -20.37 -0.97
C ASP A 99 -5.30 -19.08 -0.27
N TYR A 100 -5.99 -18.19 -0.99
CA TYR A 100 -6.54 -16.97 -0.43
C TYR A 100 -8.02 -17.15 -0.06
N TYR A 101 -8.59 -16.08 0.45
CA TYR A 101 -10.04 -15.94 0.52
C TYR A 101 -10.60 -15.70 -0.88
N GLU A 102 -11.88 -15.98 -1.06
CA GLU A 102 -12.56 -15.76 -2.33
C GLU A 102 -12.35 -14.31 -2.81
N PRO A 103 -11.94 -14.09 -4.08
CA PRO A 103 -11.76 -12.74 -4.61
C PRO A 103 -13.11 -12.03 -4.73
N TRP A 104 -13.13 -10.78 -4.37
CA TRP A 104 -14.34 -9.98 -4.26
C TRP A 104 -14.13 -8.55 -4.75
N THR A 105 -15.24 -7.90 -5.06
CA THR A 105 -15.34 -6.47 -5.35
C THR A 105 -16.53 -5.90 -4.62
N TYR A 106 -16.75 -4.59 -4.72
CA TYR A 106 -17.95 -3.96 -4.17
C TYR A 106 -18.99 -3.71 -5.25
N GLU A 107 -20.26 -3.67 -4.85
CA GLU A 107 -21.38 -3.26 -5.71
C GLU A 107 -21.38 -1.73 -5.87
N TYR A 108 -20.42 -1.20 -6.61
CA TYR A 108 -20.29 0.24 -6.82
C TYR A 108 -21.51 0.89 -7.48
N ASP A 109 -22.28 0.14 -8.25
CA ASP A 109 -23.49 0.64 -8.91
C ASP A 109 -24.50 1.19 -7.90
N ASN A 110 -24.54 0.64 -6.69
CA ASN A 110 -25.39 1.15 -5.61
C ASN A 110 -24.98 2.56 -5.18
N LEU A 111 -23.72 2.91 -5.27
CA LEU A 111 -23.22 4.25 -4.97
C LEU A 111 -23.44 5.20 -6.15
N LEU A 112 -23.21 4.72 -7.38
CA LEU A 112 -23.30 5.53 -8.59
C LEU A 112 -24.74 5.92 -8.92
N ASN A 113 -25.69 5.01 -8.67
CA ASN A 113 -27.10 5.20 -8.97
C ASN A 113 -27.92 5.66 -7.75
N ALA A 114 -27.27 5.99 -6.65
CA ALA A 114 -27.96 6.45 -5.44
C ALA A 114 -28.70 7.76 -5.72
N PRO A 115 -30.02 7.85 -5.40
CA PRO A 115 -30.77 9.11 -5.54
C PRO A 115 -30.17 10.18 -4.63
N ALA A 116 -30.22 11.42 -5.10
CA ALA A 116 -29.89 12.56 -4.25
C ALA A 116 -30.89 12.65 -3.09
N GLN A 117 -30.40 12.95 -1.88
CA GLN A 117 -31.23 13.14 -0.67
C GLN A 117 -31.92 11.85 -0.15
N GLN A 118 -31.20 10.75 -0.13
CA GLN A 118 -31.68 9.55 0.56
C GLN A 118 -31.67 9.70 2.08
N GLU A 119 -32.68 9.14 2.76
CA GLU A 119 -32.69 9.01 4.21
C GLU A 119 -31.62 8.05 4.71
N ASN A 120 -31.26 7.05 3.91
CA ASN A 120 -30.24 6.07 4.22
C ASN A 120 -28.96 6.31 3.39
N ILE A 121 -27.80 6.15 4.03
CA ILE A 121 -26.51 6.23 3.34
C ILE A 121 -26.39 5.04 2.38
N PRO A 122 -26.13 5.28 1.08
CA PRO A 122 -25.95 4.18 0.14
C PRO A 122 -24.67 3.41 0.49
N THR A 123 -24.76 2.08 0.45
CA THR A 123 -23.62 1.19 0.71
C THR A 123 -23.28 0.37 -0.53
N ALA A 124 -22.03 -0.03 -0.63
CA ALA A 124 -21.55 -0.94 -1.67
C ALA A 124 -21.15 -2.26 -1.01
N PRO A 125 -22.06 -3.21 -0.84
CA PRO A 125 -21.74 -4.49 -0.25
C PRO A 125 -20.72 -5.26 -1.09
N PRO A 126 -19.88 -6.11 -0.47
CA PRO A 126 -18.95 -6.94 -1.19
C PRO A 126 -19.69 -8.07 -1.95
N LYS A 127 -19.21 -8.35 -3.14
CA LYS A 127 -19.66 -9.50 -3.93
C LYS A 127 -18.49 -10.29 -4.49
N SER A 128 -18.68 -11.59 -4.59
CA SER A 128 -17.71 -12.49 -5.19
C SER A 128 -17.44 -12.14 -6.64
N LEU A 129 -16.17 -12.15 -7.05
CA LEU A 129 -15.79 -12.05 -8.47
C LEU A 129 -16.02 -13.37 -9.22
N ILE A 130 -16.21 -14.47 -8.51
CA ILE A 130 -16.41 -15.80 -9.08
C ILE A 130 -17.90 -16.05 -9.32
N THR A 131 -18.71 -15.91 -8.28
CA THR A 131 -20.15 -16.21 -8.33
C THR A 131 -21.01 -15.00 -8.70
N GLY A 132 -20.53 -13.79 -8.48
CA GLY A 132 -21.29 -12.55 -8.64
C GLY A 132 -22.29 -12.29 -7.51
N GLU A 133 -22.40 -13.18 -6.54
CA GLU A 133 -23.29 -13.04 -5.39
C GLU A 133 -22.63 -12.23 -4.28
N ARG A 134 -23.45 -11.65 -3.40
CA ARG A 134 -22.96 -11.00 -2.19
C ARG A 134 -22.26 -11.99 -1.31
N THR A 135 -21.09 -11.62 -0.82
CA THR A 135 -20.24 -12.49 -0.02
C THR A 135 -19.90 -11.84 1.32
N GLN A 136 -19.62 -12.68 2.30
CA GLN A 136 -19.10 -12.24 3.60
C GLN A 136 -17.59 -12.44 3.59
N ILE A 137 -16.85 -11.37 3.85
CA ILE A 137 -15.40 -11.37 3.86
C ILE A 137 -14.92 -11.41 5.30
N GLN A 138 -14.07 -12.38 5.60
CA GLN A 138 -13.53 -12.53 6.94
C GLN A 138 -12.36 -11.58 7.17
N TRP A 139 -12.27 -11.03 8.37
CA TRP A 139 -11.14 -10.26 8.84
C TRP A 139 -9.90 -11.15 9.00
N SER A 140 -8.72 -10.58 8.86
CA SER A 140 -7.50 -11.25 9.31
C SER A 140 -7.50 -11.32 10.84
N GLY A 141 -6.88 -12.40 11.40
CA GLY A 141 -6.89 -12.64 12.84
C GLY A 141 -6.39 -11.47 13.68
N ASN A 142 -5.42 -10.69 13.18
CA ASN A 142 -4.87 -9.55 13.92
C ASN A 142 -5.81 -8.35 14.01
N TRP A 143 -6.77 -8.24 13.12
CA TRP A 143 -7.80 -7.21 13.20
C TRP A 143 -8.78 -7.49 14.33
N ASP A 144 -9.13 -8.74 14.53
CA ASP A 144 -10.05 -9.14 15.59
C ASP A 144 -9.45 -8.93 16.97
N ASP A 145 -8.17 -9.25 17.13
CA ASP A 145 -7.51 -9.27 18.43
C ASP A 145 -6.93 -7.90 18.83
N ASP A 146 -6.29 -7.19 17.90
CA ASP A 146 -5.46 -6.02 18.25
C ASP A 146 -6.01 -4.66 17.79
N LEU A 147 -6.69 -4.57 16.68
CA LEU A 147 -6.90 -3.27 16.02
C LEU A 147 -8.32 -3.04 15.50
N GLY A 148 -8.98 -4.08 15.12
CA GLY A 148 -10.23 -3.95 14.40
C GLY A 148 -11.39 -3.75 15.32
N GLY A 149 -11.43 -4.45 16.32
CA GLY A 149 -12.43 -4.47 17.40
C GLY A 149 -13.67 -3.57 17.23
N THR A 150 -13.86 -2.96 16.07
CA THR A 150 -15.01 -2.09 15.81
C THR A 150 -16.29 -2.87 16.05
N TYR A 151 -16.35 -4.12 15.62
CA TYR A 151 -17.49 -4.97 15.85
C TYR A 151 -17.59 -5.41 17.33
N LEU A 152 -16.46 -5.57 18.03
CA LEU A 152 -16.44 -5.86 19.48
C LEU A 152 -16.84 -4.64 20.33
N HIS A 153 -16.67 -3.45 19.78
CA HIS A 153 -16.96 -2.19 20.46
C HIS A 153 -18.23 -1.50 19.98
N LYS A 154 -18.83 -1.96 18.88
CA LYS A 154 -20.06 -1.36 18.34
C LYS A 154 -21.18 -1.24 19.36
N ASP A 155 -21.36 -2.25 20.20
CA ASP A 155 -22.37 -2.25 21.26
C ASP A 155 -22.08 -1.27 22.39
N LYS A 156 -20.84 -0.82 22.48
CA LYS A 156 -20.34 0.07 23.57
C LYS A 156 -20.15 1.51 23.10
N ASP A 157 -20.09 1.75 21.80
CA ASP A 157 -19.89 3.10 21.25
C ASP A 157 -21.22 3.87 21.24
N PRO A 158 -21.34 4.97 22.01
CA PRO A 158 -22.55 5.77 22.03
C PRO A 158 -22.94 6.37 20.67
N MET A 159 -21.96 6.58 19.77
CA MET A 159 -22.18 7.13 18.44
C MET A 159 -22.83 6.13 17.49
N LEU A 160 -22.61 4.85 17.74
CA LEU A 160 -23.17 3.75 16.92
C LEU A 160 -24.51 3.25 17.44
N LYS A 161 -24.89 3.64 18.68
CA LYS A 161 -26.12 3.23 19.32
C LYS A 161 -27.35 3.76 18.56
N GLY A 162 -28.16 2.85 18.04
CA GLY A 162 -29.34 3.17 17.23
C GLY A 162 -29.13 3.16 15.72
N ILE A 163 -27.87 2.95 15.28
CA ILE A 163 -27.57 2.70 13.87
C ILE A 163 -27.55 1.19 13.60
N GLU A 164 -27.42 0.39 14.65
CA GLU A 164 -27.26 -1.07 14.63
C GLU A 164 -28.33 -1.80 13.80
N ASP A 165 -29.58 -1.34 13.88
CA ASP A 165 -30.69 -1.95 13.13
C ASP A 165 -30.80 -1.47 11.68
N LYS A 166 -30.12 -0.39 11.31
CA LYS A 166 -30.27 0.26 10.01
C LYS A 166 -29.03 0.16 9.11
N VAL A 167 -27.88 0.05 9.69
CA VAL A 167 -26.63 -0.17 8.98
C VAL A 167 -26.16 -1.57 9.31
N GLN A 168 -26.56 -2.50 8.46
CA GLN A 168 -25.90 -3.79 8.46
C GLN A 168 -24.46 -3.53 8.09
N PHE A 169 -23.56 -3.58 9.09
CA PHE A 169 -22.14 -3.45 8.87
C PHE A 169 -21.63 -4.67 8.09
N GLU A 170 -21.99 -4.74 6.81
CA GLU A 170 -21.44 -5.75 5.91
C GLU A 170 -19.91 -5.66 5.83
N PHE A 171 -19.36 -4.54 6.30
CA PHE A 171 -17.92 -4.32 6.45
C PHE A 171 -17.28 -5.04 7.64
N ASP A 172 -18.04 -5.51 8.59
CA ASP A 172 -17.50 -6.24 9.76
C ASP A 172 -16.73 -7.51 9.36
N GLN A 173 -16.97 -8.00 8.16
CA GLN A 173 -16.36 -9.23 7.65
C GLN A 173 -15.42 -8.98 6.46
N THR A 174 -15.19 -7.72 6.10
CA THR A 174 -14.30 -7.36 5.01
C THR A 174 -12.87 -7.27 5.52
N PHE A 175 -11.95 -7.96 4.86
CA PHE A 175 -10.53 -7.76 5.13
C PHE A 175 -10.13 -6.36 4.69
N MET A 176 -9.83 -5.51 5.64
CA MET A 176 -9.38 -4.14 5.40
C MET A 176 -8.09 -3.89 6.16
N PHE A 177 -7.22 -3.09 5.57
CA PHE A 177 -5.99 -2.68 6.22
C PHE A 177 -5.68 -1.21 5.91
N TYR A 178 -4.93 -0.59 6.78
CA TYR A 178 -4.40 0.74 6.58
C TYR A 178 -3.02 0.65 5.95
N LEU A 179 -2.87 1.27 4.79
CA LEU A 179 -1.61 1.29 4.06
C LEU A 179 -0.99 2.69 4.10
N PRO A 180 0.03 2.93 4.90
CA PRO A 180 0.84 4.13 4.79
C PRO A 180 1.57 4.12 3.45
N ARG A 181 1.32 5.13 2.63
CA ARG A 181 1.91 5.24 1.29
C ARG A 181 2.85 6.42 1.23
N ILE A 182 4.10 6.10 1.00
CA ILE A 182 5.19 7.06 0.82
C ILE A 182 5.96 6.72 -0.46
N CYS A 183 6.95 7.51 -0.83
CA CYS A 183 7.84 7.15 -1.93
C CYS A 183 8.63 5.89 -1.59
N GLU A 184 8.60 4.91 -2.50
CA GLU A 184 9.28 3.62 -2.33
C GLU A 184 10.78 3.69 -2.63
N HIS A 185 11.30 4.82 -3.11
CA HIS A 185 12.67 4.97 -3.58
C HIS A 185 13.14 3.75 -4.41
N CYS A 186 12.33 3.38 -5.41
CA CYS A 186 12.42 2.14 -6.19
C CYS A 186 13.83 1.74 -6.56
N LEU A 187 14.09 0.43 -6.61
CA LEU A 187 15.38 -0.09 -7.05
C LEU A 187 15.70 0.34 -8.49
N ASN A 188 14.69 0.29 -9.37
CA ASN A 188 14.77 0.76 -10.75
C ASN A 188 13.74 1.90 -10.96
N PRO A 189 14.09 3.14 -10.58
CA PRO A 189 13.13 4.23 -10.56
C PRO A 189 12.81 4.74 -11.96
N THR A 190 11.61 4.50 -12.43
CA THR A 190 11.11 5.02 -13.72
C THR A 190 11.04 6.53 -13.77
N CYS A 191 10.83 7.18 -12.62
CA CYS A 191 10.85 8.63 -12.50
C CYS A 191 12.24 9.23 -12.81
N VAL A 192 13.32 8.53 -12.44
CA VAL A 192 14.69 8.93 -12.80
C VAL A 192 14.90 8.76 -14.29
N ALA A 193 14.49 7.60 -14.83
CA ALA A 193 14.63 7.32 -16.27
C ALA A 193 13.81 8.28 -17.15
N SER A 194 12.69 8.80 -16.66
CA SER A 194 11.82 9.69 -17.40
C SER A 194 12.20 11.17 -17.34
N CYS A 195 13.22 11.54 -16.57
CA CYS A 195 13.61 12.95 -16.44
C CYS A 195 14.56 13.40 -17.56
N PRO A 196 14.15 14.30 -18.47
CA PRO A 196 15.00 14.72 -19.57
C PRO A 196 16.22 15.53 -19.14
N SER A 197 16.12 16.26 -18.01
CA SER A 197 17.23 17.06 -17.50
C SER A 197 18.17 16.30 -16.57
N GLY A 198 17.82 15.04 -16.22
CA GLY A 198 18.60 14.26 -15.23
C GLY A 198 18.57 14.82 -13.81
N ALA A 199 17.70 15.80 -13.54
CA ALA A 199 17.61 16.44 -12.23
C ALA A 199 17.08 15.51 -11.12
N ILE A 200 16.31 14.47 -11.49
CA ILE A 200 15.92 13.43 -10.54
C ILE A 200 16.92 12.28 -10.65
N TYR A 201 17.46 11.87 -9.55
CA TYR A 201 18.52 10.87 -9.51
C TYR A 201 18.39 9.95 -8.30
N LYS A 202 19.00 8.78 -8.39
CA LYS A 202 19.11 7.84 -7.27
C LYS A 202 20.50 7.96 -6.68
N ARG A 203 20.58 8.32 -5.41
CA ARG A 203 21.84 8.47 -4.70
C ARG A 203 22.50 7.10 -4.50
N GLU A 204 23.78 6.99 -4.75
CA GLU A 204 24.48 5.70 -4.74
C GLU A 204 24.75 5.18 -3.33
N GLU A 205 24.94 6.07 -2.37
CA GLU A 205 25.29 5.71 -1.00
C GLU A 205 24.17 4.93 -0.29
N ASP A 206 22.92 5.34 -0.48
CA ASP A 206 21.79 4.85 0.29
C ASP A 206 20.57 4.47 -0.56
N GLY A 207 20.66 4.68 -1.87
CA GLY A 207 19.58 4.33 -2.79
C GLY A 207 18.36 5.26 -2.73
N ILE A 208 18.46 6.41 -2.07
CA ILE A 208 17.37 7.37 -1.99
C ILE A 208 17.26 8.12 -3.32
N VAL A 209 16.02 8.27 -3.81
CA VAL A 209 15.73 9.07 -5.00
C VAL A 209 15.53 10.52 -4.59
N LEU A 210 16.27 11.41 -5.21
CA LEU A 210 16.30 12.83 -4.90
C LEU A 210 16.02 13.66 -6.15
N VAL A 211 15.62 14.91 -5.93
CA VAL A 211 15.49 15.93 -7.00
C VAL A 211 16.49 17.04 -6.73
N ASP A 212 17.40 17.23 -7.68
CA ASP A 212 18.23 18.42 -7.74
C ASP A 212 17.32 19.61 -8.13
N GLN A 213 17.13 20.50 -7.20
CA GLN A 213 16.24 21.64 -7.39
C GLN A 213 16.80 22.64 -8.41
N ASP A 214 18.11 22.79 -8.51
CA ASP A 214 18.75 23.70 -9.46
C ASP A 214 18.69 23.16 -10.90
N GLY A 215 18.88 21.85 -11.04
CA GLY A 215 18.77 21.14 -12.32
C GLY A 215 17.33 20.93 -12.82
N CYS A 216 16.36 20.97 -11.95
CA CYS A 216 14.96 20.72 -12.32
C CYS A 216 14.42 21.82 -13.23
N ARG A 217 13.83 21.44 -14.38
CA ARG A 217 13.23 22.36 -15.36
C ARG A 217 11.69 22.27 -15.40
N GLY A 218 11.09 21.56 -14.44
CA GLY A 218 9.63 21.50 -14.32
C GLY A 218 8.91 20.72 -15.43
N TRP A 219 9.57 19.82 -16.14
CA TRP A 219 8.97 19.03 -17.23
C TRP A 219 7.85 18.10 -16.79
N ARG A 220 7.74 17.77 -15.51
CA ARG A 220 6.69 16.93 -14.88
C ARG A 220 6.64 15.48 -15.38
N MET A 221 7.52 15.06 -16.27
CA MET A 221 7.55 13.68 -16.79
C MET A 221 7.81 12.66 -15.66
N CYS A 222 8.54 13.04 -14.62
CA CYS A 222 8.75 12.23 -13.43
C CYS A 222 7.45 11.94 -12.67
N ILE A 223 6.49 12.88 -12.66
CA ILE A 223 5.17 12.70 -12.03
C ILE A 223 4.37 11.65 -12.79
N THR A 224 4.36 11.75 -14.12
CA THR A 224 3.71 10.77 -14.99
C THR A 224 4.40 9.41 -14.91
N GLY A 225 5.72 9.38 -14.89
CA GLY A 225 6.53 8.17 -14.81
C GLY A 225 6.45 7.43 -13.47
N CYS A 226 5.95 8.06 -12.41
CA CYS A 226 5.82 7.41 -11.11
C CYS A 226 4.53 6.58 -11.03
N PRO A 227 4.60 5.23 -10.94
CA PRO A 227 3.40 4.39 -10.85
C PRO A 227 2.63 4.62 -9.53
N TYR A 228 3.34 5.01 -8.49
CA TYR A 228 2.77 5.26 -7.14
C TYR A 228 2.28 6.69 -6.95
N LYS A 229 2.50 7.59 -7.91
CA LYS A 229 2.12 9.01 -7.85
C LYS A 229 2.65 9.71 -6.59
N LYS A 230 3.93 9.47 -6.26
CA LYS A 230 4.62 10.04 -5.09
C LYS A 230 5.62 11.15 -5.43
N ILE A 231 5.50 11.72 -6.62
CA ILE A 231 6.20 12.93 -7.02
C ILE A 231 5.16 14.02 -7.20
N TYR A 232 5.44 15.17 -6.67
CA TYR A 232 4.56 16.32 -6.61
C TYR A 232 5.20 17.52 -7.30
N PHE A 233 4.44 18.55 -7.54
CA PHE A 233 4.92 19.76 -8.17
C PHE A 233 4.69 20.95 -7.27
N ASN A 234 5.74 21.67 -6.96
CA ASN A 234 5.63 22.94 -6.25
C ASN A 234 5.31 24.04 -7.25
N HIS A 235 4.10 24.57 -7.20
CA HIS A 235 3.62 25.57 -8.15
C HIS A 235 4.29 26.93 -8.01
N GLN A 236 4.84 27.25 -6.85
CA GLN A 236 5.56 28.51 -6.65
C GLN A 236 6.98 28.47 -7.20
N THR A 237 7.69 27.37 -6.95
CA THR A 237 9.06 27.23 -7.43
C THR A 237 9.13 26.70 -8.86
N GLY A 238 8.05 26.11 -9.38
CA GLY A 238 8.03 25.43 -10.66
C GLY A 238 8.85 24.14 -10.70
N LYS A 239 9.08 23.50 -9.56
CA LYS A 239 9.97 22.35 -9.40
C LYS A 239 9.23 21.10 -8.91
N ALA A 240 9.81 19.95 -9.22
CA ALA A 240 9.33 18.67 -8.69
C ALA A 240 9.81 18.44 -7.25
N GLU A 241 8.97 17.78 -6.47
CA GLU A 241 9.24 17.45 -5.09
C GLU A 241 8.94 15.97 -4.80
N ILE A 242 9.73 15.37 -3.91
CA ILE A 242 9.59 13.97 -3.53
C ILE A 242 9.79 13.82 -2.02
N GLY A 243 9.03 12.91 -1.43
CA GLY A 243 9.13 12.63 -0.01
C GLY A 243 10.43 11.93 0.38
N ARG A 244 11.02 12.36 1.49
CA ARG A 244 12.27 11.84 2.04
C ARG A 244 12.07 11.35 3.48
N ALA A 245 11.08 10.53 3.72
CA ALA A 245 10.80 10.07 5.09
C ALA A 245 11.90 9.18 5.69
N HIS A 246 12.94 8.88 4.91
CA HIS A 246 14.03 8.02 5.32
C HIS A 246 15.33 8.79 5.67
N VAL A 247 15.29 10.10 5.69
CA VAL A 247 16.44 10.95 5.98
C VAL A 247 16.21 11.77 7.23
#